data_0089c1ffcfcafe8a67905614136f63db
#
_entry.id   0089c1ffcfcafe8a67905614136f63db
#
_cell.length_a   1.000
_cell.length_b   1.000
_cell.length_c   1.000
_cell.angle_alpha   90.00
_cell.angle_beta   90.00
_cell.angle_gamma   90.00
#
_symmetry.space_group_name_H-M   'P 1'
#
loop_
_entity.id
_entity.type
_entity.pdbx_description
1 polymer ?
#
loop_
_entity_poly.entity_id
_entity_poly.type
_entity_poly.pdbx_seq_one_letter_code
_entity_poly.pdbx_strand_id
1 'polypeptide(L)'
;HVKAYAQISLFGLIVVHKQLMNYERVNLSESREIFLRDALVLGNLNAPSTGDGKKGKLPPFLQHNIDKVADVSLIEDKLRRRDLLVDEEQLYDFYAKRVPEHIASRKVFEDWRKEVEKTDPQFLFFSDKDVLNEQAPATQAFPETWQLGNLKLPLSYVFDPTSDDDGVTIKVPLVA
;
A
#
# COMPACT_ATOMS: atom_id res chain seq x y z
N HIS A 1 -1.81 13.65 10.06
CA HIS A 1 -2.19 14.95 9.49
C HIS A 1 -1.21 15.34 8.40
N VAL A 2 -1.72 15.76 7.24
CA VAL A 2 -0.93 16.40 6.20
C VAL A 2 -0.48 17.77 6.69
N LYS A 3 0.83 18.02 6.64
CA LYS A 3 1.44 19.28 7.08
C LYS A 3 2.08 19.99 5.91
N ALA A 4 1.98 21.31 5.87
CA ALA A 4 2.63 22.17 4.88
C ALA A 4 3.44 23.26 5.57
N TYR A 5 4.43 23.79 4.86
CA TYR A 5 5.15 24.98 5.29
C TYR A 5 4.49 26.22 4.70
N ALA A 6 4.02 27.13 5.54
CA ALA A 6 3.55 28.44 5.15
C ALA A 6 4.66 29.47 5.30
N GLN A 7 4.76 30.37 4.34
CA GLN A 7 5.63 31.55 4.38
C GLN A 7 4.79 32.76 3.98
N ILE A 8 4.85 33.82 4.77
CA ILE A 8 4.15 35.06 4.47
C ILE A 8 5.18 36.09 4.00
N SER A 9 4.97 36.66 2.82
CA SER A 9 5.77 37.77 2.30
C SER A 9 4.87 38.99 2.04
N LEU A 10 5.38 40.16 2.34
CA LEU A 10 4.75 41.44 2.07
C LEU A 10 5.72 42.28 1.21
N PHE A 11 5.30 42.70 0.02
CA PHE A 11 6.12 43.47 -0.95
C PHE A 11 7.50 42.84 -1.22
N GLY A 12 7.57 41.48 -1.26
CA GLY A 12 8.83 40.77 -1.48
C GLY A 12 9.68 40.54 -0.23
N LEU A 13 9.33 41.14 0.90
CA LEU A 13 9.99 40.91 2.19
C LEU A 13 9.30 39.76 2.92
N ILE A 14 10.08 38.80 3.37
CA ILE A 14 9.58 37.67 4.19
C ILE A 14 9.25 38.21 5.58
N VAL A 15 7.95 38.24 5.92
CA VAL A 15 7.45 38.68 7.23
C VAL A 15 7.38 37.50 8.21
N VAL A 16 7.00 36.33 7.70
CA VAL A 16 6.97 35.10 8.49
C VAL A 16 7.76 34.04 7.72
N HIS A 17 8.79 33.52 8.36
CA HIS A 17 9.56 32.40 7.83
C HIS A 17 8.72 31.11 7.83
N LYS A 18 9.23 30.06 7.16
CA LYS A 18 8.58 28.75 7.04
C LYS A 18 8.01 28.28 8.40
N GLN A 19 6.70 28.33 8.54
CA GLN A 19 5.97 27.83 9.71
C GLN A 19 5.21 26.57 9.34
N LEU A 20 5.40 25.52 10.11
CA LEU A 20 4.67 24.26 9.91
C LEU A 20 3.21 24.44 10.30
N MET A 21 2.30 24.16 9.40
CA MET A 21 0.88 24.26 9.62
C MET A 21 0.13 23.02 9.17
N ASN A 22 -1.08 22.81 9.71
CA ASN A 22 -1.97 21.74 9.27
C ASN A 22 -2.61 22.13 7.94
N TYR A 23 -2.27 21.39 6.87
CA TYR A 23 -2.72 21.70 5.51
C TYR A 23 -4.21 21.45 5.30
N GLU A 24 -4.83 20.57 6.09
CA GLU A 24 -6.27 20.31 6.11
C GLU A 24 -7.13 21.58 6.26
N ARG A 25 -6.58 22.59 6.96
CA ARG A 25 -7.25 23.90 7.15
C ARG A 25 -7.18 24.81 5.92
N VAL A 26 -6.27 24.54 5.01
CA VAL A 26 -6.04 25.32 3.79
C VAL A 26 -6.78 24.72 2.62
N ASN A 27 -6.59 23.41 2.43
CA ASN A 27 -7.23 22.64 1.35
C ASN A 27 -7.57 21.23 1.85
N LEU A 28 -8.84 21.05 2.22
CA LEU A 28 -9.33 19.76 2.72
C LEU A 28 -9.29 18.68 1.63
N SER A 29 -9.69 19.02 0.41
CA SER A 29 -9.76 18.07 -0.71
C SER A 29 -8.39 17.50 -1.04
N GLU A 30 -7.39 18.35 -1.21
CA GLU A 30 -6.02 17.94 -1.49
C GLU A 30 -5.38 17.18 -0.31
N SER A 31 -5.64 17.63 0.93
CA SER A 31 -5.20 16.90 2.13
C SER A 31 -5.80 15.51 2.22
N ARG A 32 -7.06 15.35 1.79
CA ARG A 32 -7.74 14.05 1.74
C ARG A 32 -7.10 13.16 0.68
N GLU A 33 -6.85 13.68 -0.52
CA GLU A 33 -6.19 12.92 -1.58
C GLU A 33 -4.81 12.43 -1.14
N ILE A 34 -3.97 13.33 -0.62
CA ILE A 34 -2.65 12.97 -0.08
C ILE A 34 -2.77 11.92 1.02
N PHE A 35 -3.74 12.08 1.93
CA PHE A 35 -3.96 11.11 3.01
C PHE A 35 -4.35 9.73 2.48
N LEU A 36 -5.28 9.64 1.53
CA LEU A 36 -5.73 8.37 0.98
C LEU A 36 -4.61 7.67 0.19
N ARG A 37 -3.86 8.41 -0.64
CA ARG A 37 -2.73 7.85 -1.41
C ARG A 37 -1.61 7.39 -0.48
N ASP A 38 -1.10 8.25 0.37
CA ASP A 38 0.04 7.91 1.22
C ASP A 38 -0.32 6.89 2.32
N ALA A 39 -1.40 7.14 3.06
CA ALA A 39 -1.71 6.31 4.22
C ALA A 39 -2.37 4.98 3.86
N LEU A 40 -3.25 4.93 2.86
CA LEU A 40 -4.05 3.75 2.56
C LEU A 40 -3.56 2.99 1.34
N VAL A 41 -3.27 3.66 0.22
CA VAL A 41 -2.79 3.00 -0.99
C VAL A 41 -1.35 2.53 -0.82
N LEU A 42 -0.45 3.41 -0.37
CA LEU A 42 0.96 3.07 -0.12
C LEU A 42 1.19 2.38 1.25
N GLY A 43 0.14 2.24 2.07
CA GLY A 43 0.22 1.54 3.34
C GLY A 43 1.02 2.25 4.44
N ASN A 44 1.27 3.56 4.31
CA ASN A 44 2.04 4.35 5.26
C ASN A 44 1.23 4.82 6.48
N LEU A 45 0.10 4.18 6.77
CA LEU A 45 -0.70 4.43 7.97
C LEU A 45 0.06 3.94 9.20
N ASN A 46 1.15 4.63 9.54
CA ASN A 46 1.97 4.29 10.69
C ASN A 46 1.14 4.37 11.98
N ALA A 47 1.04 3.26 12.71
CA ALA A 47 0.58 3.31 14.09
C ALA A 47 1.46 4.26 14.91
N PRO A 48 0.92 4.99 15.93
CA PRO A 48 1.76 5.79 16.80
C PRO A 48 2.86 4.86 17.36
N SER A 49 4.12 5.27 17.23
CA SER A 49 5.20 4.56 17.88
C SER A 49 4.88 4.57 19.38
N THR A 50 4.65 3.39 19.95
CA THR A 50 4.79 3.21 21.39
C THR A 50 6.21 3.64 21.73
N GLY A 51 6.41 4.43 22.81
CA GLY A 51 7.67 5.12 23.13
C GLY A 51 8.95 4.28 23.18
N ASP A 52 8.91 3.01 22.86
CA ASP A 52 10.01 2.04 22.71
C ASP A 52 10.48 1.82 21.26
N GLY A 53 10.10 2.70 20.34
CA GLY A 53 10.59 2.68 18.93
C GLY A 53 10.02 1.57 18.06
N LYS A 54 9.10 0.74 18.57
CA LYS A 54 8.43 -0.29 17.78
C LYS A 54 7.35 0.34 16.91
N LYS A 55 7.39 0.05 15.61
CA LYS A 55 6.30 0.41 14.70
C LYS A 55 5.01 -0.26 15.21
N GLY A 56 3.96 0.52 15.43
CA GLY A 56 2.67 -0.02 15.84
C GLY A 56 2.12 -0.96 14.78
N LYS A 57 1.29 -1.92 15.20
CA LYS A 57 0.65 -2.87 14.29
C LYS A 57 -0.32 -2.15 13.34
N LEU A 58 -0.24 -2.46 12.05
CA LEU A 58 -1.18 -1.96 11.06
C LEU A 58 -2.61 -2.47 11.35
N PRO A 59 -3.64 -1.71 10.97
CA PRO A 59 -5.00 -2.22 11.00
C PRO A 59 -5.15 -3.49 10.14
N PRO A 60 -5.99 -4.46 10.55
CA PRO A 60 -6.11 -5.74 9.84
C PRO A 60 -6.46 -5.61 8.36
N PHE A 61 -7.38 -4.69 8.00
CA PHE A 61 -7.73 -4.45 6.61
C PHE A 61 -6.54 -3.98 5.78
N LEU A 62 -5.72 -3.08 6.34
CA LEU A 62 -4.58 -2.51 5.61
C LEU A 62 -3.47 -3.54 5.41
N GLN A 63 -3.19 -4.36 6.43
CA GLN A 63 -2.26 -5.48 6.29
C GLN A 63 -2.74 -6.45 5.21
N HIS A 64 -4.01 -6.85 5.24
CA HIS A 64 -4.61 -7.71 4.22
C HIS A 64 -4.48 -7.12 2.81
N ASN A 65 -4.76 -5.82 2.66
CA ASN A 65 -4.71 -5.15 1.36
C ASN A 65 -3.27 -5.08 0.82
N ILE A 66 -2.29 -4.79 1.68
CA ILE A 66 -0.86 -4.81 1.31
C ILE A 66 -0.44 -6.23 0.88
N ASP A 67 -0.78 -7.24 1.67
CA ASP A 67 -0.43 -8.64 1.37
C ASP A 67 -1.06 -9.07 0.04
N LYS A 68 -2.32 -8.68 -0.20
CA LYS A 68 -3.02 -9.00 -1.44
C LYS A 68 -2.40 -8.35 -2.70
N VAL A 69 -1.98 -7.09 -2.60
CA VAL A 69 -1.23 -6.41 -3.67
C VAL A 69 0.12 -7.11 -3.90
N ALA A 70 0.82 -7.49 -2.83
CA ALA A 70 2.09 -8.20 -2.92
C ALA A 70 1.92 -9.59 -3.57
N ASP A 71 0.85 -10.32 -3.26
CA ASP A 71 0.55 -11.62 -3.87
C ASP A 71 0.36 -11.49 -5.40
N VAL A 72 -0.38 -10.45 -5.86
CA VAL A 72 -0.58 -10.20 -7.29
C VAL A 72 0.75 -9.82 -7.95
N SER A 73 1.56 -8.97 -7.31
CA SER A 73 2.89 -8.60 -7.82
C SER A 73 3.80 -9.83 -7.95
N LEU A 74 3.75 -10.77 -7.00
CA LEU A 74 4.49 -12.04 -7.09
C LEU A 74 4.01 -12.90 -8.26
N ILE A 75 2.70 -12.89 -8.56
CA ILE A 75 2.16 -13.59 -9.74
C ILE A 75 2.66 -12.91 -11.02
N GLU A 76 2.72 -11.59 -11.08
CA GLU A 76 3.29 -10.84 -12.20
C GLU A 76 4.75 -11.23 -12.46
N ASP A 77 5.56 -11.32 -11.41
CA ASP A 77 6.96 -11.76 -11.51
C ASP A 77 7.06 -13.19 -12.06
N LYS A 78 6.23 -14.11 -11.57
CA LYS A 78 6.17 -15.50 -12.03
C LYS A 78 5.75 -15.61 -13.51
N LEU A 79 4.80 -14.79 -13.93
CA LEU A 79 4.30 -14.75 -15.32
C LEU A 79 5.14 -13.90 -16.25
N ARG A 80 6.13 -13.17 -15.75
CA ARG A 80 6.92 -12.16 -16.48
C ARG A 80 6.02 -11.13 -17.17
N ARG A 81 5.01 -10.62 -16.43
CA ARG A 81 4.02 -9.64 -16.90
C ARG A 81 3.90 -8.51 -15.86
N ARG A 82 3.37 -7.35 -16.28
CA ARG A 82 3.15 -6.17 -15.43
C ARG A 82 1.75 -5.56 -15.66
N ASP A 83 0.81 -6.36 -16.07
CA ASP A 83 -0.53 -5.92 -16.44
C ASP A 83 -1.66 -6.65 -15.69
N LEU A 84 -1.33 -7.40 -14.63
CA LEU A 84 -2.30 -8.12 -13.81
C LEU A 84 -2.80 -7.27 -12.65
N LEU A 85 -1.91 -6.51 -12.02
CA LEU A 85 -2.28 -5.61 -10.94
C LEU A 85 -2.98 -4.38 -11.52
N VAL A 86 -4.05 -3.95 -10.88
CA VAL A 86 -4.67 -2.65 -11.17
C VAL A 86 -3.69 -1.52 -10.87
N ASP A 87 -3.86 -0.37 -11.52
CA ASP A 87 -3.02 0.79 -11.27
C ASP A 87 -3.33 1.46 -9.91
N GLU A 88 -2.43 2.33 -9.49
CA GLU A 88 -2.56 3.07 -8.22
C GLU A 88 -3.84 3.92 -8.18
N GLU A 89 -4.30 4.43 -9.33
CA GLU A 89 -5.51 5.24 -9.43
C GLU A 89 -6.76 4.41 -9.12
N GLN A 90 -6.82 3.17 -9.57
CA GLN A 90 -7.92 2.25 -9.26
C GLN A 90 -7.95 1.87 -7.77
N LEU A 91 -6.78 1.67 -7.16
CA LEU A 91 -6.67 1.44 -5.71
C LEU A 91 -7.10 2.69 -4.92
N TYR A 92 -6.71 3.88 -5.38
CA TYR A 92 -7.16 5.15 -4.80
C TYR A 92 -8.68 5.30 -4.91
N ASP A 93 -9.26 5.04 -6.07
CA ASP A 93 -10.69 5.10 -6.34
C ASP A 93 -11.50 4.20 -5.41
N PHE A 94 -10.97 3.01 -5.08
CA PHE A 94 -11.62 2.12 -4.11
C PHE A 94 -11.83 2.81 -2.77
N TYR A 95 -10.79 3.48 -2.25
CA TYR A 95 -10.89 4.21 -0.99
C TYR A 95 -11.68 5.51 -1.14
N ALA A 96 -11.49 6.24 -2.24
CA ALA A 96 -12.17 7.51 -2.48
C ALA A 96 -13.69 7.38 -2.51
N LYS A 97 -14.22 6.25 -3.01
CA LYS A 97 -15.65 5.94 -3.06
C LYS A 97 -16.22 5.51 -1.70
N ARG A 98 -15.37 5.00 -0.79
CA ARG A 98 -15.81 4.45 0.51
C ARG A 98 -15.59 5.39 1.68
N VAL A 99 -14.49 6.14 1.66
CA VAL A 99 -14.12 7.05 2.75
C VAL A 99 -14.80 8.41 2.55
N PRO A 100 -15.56 8.93 3.52
CA PRO A 100 -16.23 10.22 3.43
C PRO A 100 -15.30 11.39 3.12
N GLU A 101 -15.82 12.40 2.42
CA GLU A 101 -15.04 13.55 1.94
C GLU A 101 -14.38 14.38 3.04
N HIS A 102 -14.95 14.42 4.23
CA HIS A 102 -14.42 15.19 5.35
C HIS A 102 -13.23 14.52 6.06
N ILE A 103 -12.87 13.30 5.66
CA ILE A 103 -11.79 12.54 6.30
C ILE A 103 -10.48 12.78 5.55
N ALA A 104 -9.62 13.60 6.13
CA ALA A 104 -8.30 13.96 5.61
C ALA A 104 -7.17 13.70 6.63
N SER A 105 -7.47 13.04 7.73
CA SER A 105 -6.49 12.78 8.77
C SER A 105 -6.70 11.43 9.45
N ARG A 106 -5.60 10.86 9.91
CA ARG A 106 -5.59 9.55 10.57
C ARG A 106 -6.57 9.45 11.73
N LYS A 107 -6.61 10.45 12.61
CA LYS A 107 -7.47 10.39 13.80
C LYS A 107 -8.95 10.27 13.42
N VAL A 108 -9.41 11.14 12.52
CA VAL A 108 -10.81 11.15 12.05
C VAL A 108 -11.10 9.84 11.29
N PHE A 109 -10.15 9.36 10.49
CA PHE A 109 -10.27 8.08 9.78
C PHE A 109 -10.42 6.90 10.74
N GLU A 110 -9.58 6.80 11.79
CA GLU A 110 -9.64 5.70 12.75
C GLU A 110 -10.93 5.70 13.57
N ASP A 111 -11.44 6.88 13.94
CA ASP A 111 -12.70 6.99 14.67
C ASP A 111 -13.88 6.55 13.78
N TRP A 112 -13.92 7.01 12.53
CA TRP A 112 -14.93 6.61 11.54
C TRP A 112 -14.84 5.12 11.20
N ARG A 113 -13.62 4.60 10.94
CA ARG A 113 -13.40 3.20 10.60
C ARG A 113 -13.96 2.25 11.65
N LYS A 114 -13.70 2.53 12.94
CA LYS A 114 -14.20 1.71 14.05
C LYS A 114 -15.72 1.62 14.08
N GLU A 115 -16.42 2.69 13.69
CA GLU A 115 -17.88 2.67 13.61
C GLU A 115 -18.37 1.84 12.41
N VAL A 116 -17.75 2.00 11.26
CA VAL A 116 -18.12 1.24 10.05
C VAL A 116 -17.84 -0.26 10.23
N GLU A 117 -16.71 -0.64 10.82
CA GLU A 117 -16.34 -2.04 11.06
C GLU A 117 -17.28 -2.77 12.03
N LYS A 118 -18.05 -2.06 12.85
CA LYS A 118 -19.10 -2.70 13.68
C LYS A 118 -20.24 -3.25 12.82
N THR A 119 -20.54 -2.60 11.71
CA THR A 119 -21.64 -2.97 10.80
C THR A 119 -21.16 -3.86 9.67
N ASP A 120 -20.02 -3.51 9.07
CA ASP A 120 -19.38 -4.27 8.02
C ASP A 120 -17.87 -4.37 8.27
N PRO A 121 -17.43 -5.46 8.90
CA PRO A 121 -16.00 -5.67 9.22
C PRO A 121 -15.09 -5.75 7.98
N GLN A 122 -15.66 -6.03 6.80
CA GLN A 122 -14.89 -6.21 5.56
C GLN A 122 -14.98 -5.01 4.60
N PHE A 123 -15.62 -3.92 5.01
CA PHE A 123 -15.90 -2.76 4.15
C PHE A 123 -14.66 -2.17 3.44
N LEU A 124 -13.50 -2.22 4.09
CA LEU A 124 -12.23 -1.68 3.57
C LEU A 124 -11.27 -2.74 3.05
N PHE A 125 -11.65 -4.01 3.03
CA PHE A 125 -10.81 -5.10 2.52
C PHE A 125 -10.91 -5.18 1.01
N PHE A 126 -9.76 -5.35 0.34
CA PHE A 126 -9.75 -5.64 -1.10
C PHE A 126 -10.26 -7.05 -1.38
N SER A 127 -11.13 -7.17 -2.35
CA SER A 127 -11.45 -8.43 -3.03
C SER A 127 -10.48 -8.66 -4.21
N ASP A 128 -10.55 -9.85 -4.83
CA ASP A 128 -9.74 -10.12 -6.04
C ASP A 128 -10.06 -9.16 -7.19
N LYS A 129 -11.32 -8.74 -7.29
CA LYS A 129 -11.79 -7.79 -8.31
C LYS A 129 -11.26 -6.37 -8.13
N ASP A 130 -10.85 -6.03 -6.91
CA ASP A 130 -10.34 -4.68 -6.61
C ASP A 130 -8.85 -4.56 -6.92
N VAL A 131 -8.13 -5.67 -7.07
CA VAL A 131 -6.67 -5.70 -7.28
C VAL A 131 -6.24 -6.32 -8.61
N LEU A 132 -7.12 -7.11 -9.27
CA LEU A 132 -6.82 -7.76 -10.54
C LEU A 132 -7.50 -7.03 -11.68
N ASN A 133 -6.75 -6.78 -12.76
CA ASN A 133 -7.32 -6.34 -14.02
C ASN A 133 -8.24 -7.43 -14.61
N GLU A 134 -9.34 -7.03 -15.25
CA GLU A 134 -10.31 -7.94 -15.85
C GLU A 134 -9.70 -8.89 -16.91
N GLN A 135 -8.54 -8.53 -17.47
CA GLN A 135 -7.81 -9.31 -18.45
C GLN A 135 -6.78 -10.28 -17.83
N ALA A 136 -6.78 -10.43 -16.51
CA ALA A 136 -5.85 -11.34 -15.84
C ALA A 136 -6.13 -12.79 -16.29
N PRO A 137 -5.15 -13.50 -16.88
CA PRO A 137 -5.31 -14.90 -17.24
C PRO A 137 -5.48 -15.76 -15.99
N ALA A 138 -6.21 -16.86 -16.13
CA ALA A 138 -6.30 -17.86 -15.06
C ALA A 138 -4.89 -18.26 -14.62
N THR A 139 -4.65 -18.23 -13.32
CA THR A 139 -3.34 -18.48 -12.70
C THR A 139 -2.81 -19.85 -13.12
N GLN A 140 -1.76 -19.87 -13.92
CA GLN A 140 -1.02 -21.11 -14.15
C GLN A 140 -0.28 -21.46 -12.86
N ALA A 141 -0.28 -22.75 -12.49
CA ALA A 141 0.39 -23.21 -11.28
C ALA A 141 1.90 -23.09 -11.43
N PHE A 142 2.52 -22.08 -10.83
CA PHE A 142 3.96 -21.96 -10.69
C PHE A 142 4.39 -22.65 -9.39
N PRO A 143 5.28 -23.65 -9.43
CA PRO A 143 5.68 -24.35 -8.23
C PRO A 143 6.51 -23.42 -7.33
N GLU A 144 6.20 -23.39 -6.04
CA GLU A 144 7.00 -22.68 -5.04
C GLU A 144 8.27 -23.43 -4.67
N THR A 145 8.34 -24.72 -4.99
CA THR A 145 9.46 -25.58 -4.69
C THR A 145 9.76 -26.51 -5.85
N TRP A 146 11.04 -26.73 -6.12
CA TRP A 146 11.49 -27.76 -7.02
C TRP A 146 11.92 -28.98 -6.23
N GLN A 147 11.42 -30.16 -6.62
CA GLN A 147 11.77 -31.41 -5.98
C GLN A 147 12.88 -32.10 -6.78
N LEU A 148 14.04 -32.25 -6.16
CA LEU A 148 15.18 -33.00 -6.71
C LEU A 148 15.45 -34.21 -5.83
N GLY A 149 14.95 -35.37 -6.21
CA GLY A 149 14.99 -36.57 -5.37
C GLY A 149 14.24 -36.37 -4.04
N ASN A 150 14.94 -36.45 -2.92
CA ASN A 150 14.38 -36.23 -1.58
C ASN A 150 14.50 -34.76 -1.10
N LEU A 151 15.14 -33.89 -1.88
CA LEU A 151 15.32 -32.49 -1.54
C LEU A 151 14.20 -31.65 -2.12
N LYS A 152 13.60 -30.78 -1.30
CA LYS A 152 12.69 -29.71 -1.72
C LYS A 152 13.47 -28.39 -1.70
N LEU A 153 13.68 -27.82 -2.86
CA LEU A 153 14.43 -26.58 -3.06
C LEU A 153 13.44 -25.43 -3.29
N PRO A 154 13.48 -24.35 -2.49
CA PRO A 154 12.62 -23.21 -2.69
C PRO A 154 13.00 -22.48 -3.99
N LEU A 155 11.97 -22.08 -4.74
CA LEU A 155 12.08 -21.26 -5.94
C LEU A 155 11.66 -19.83 -5.63
N SER A 156 12.42 -18.85 -6.09
CA SER A 156 12.01 -17.46 -6.15
C SER A 156 11.96 -16.98 -7.60
N TYR A 157 10.97 -16.16 -7.90
CA TYR A 157 10.72 -15.62 -9.23
C TYR A 157 10.86 -14.10 -9.16
N VAL A 158 11.68 -13.52 -10.05
CA VAL A 158 11.85 -12.07 -10.18
C VAL A 158 11.71 -11.70 -11.64
N PHE A 159 10.96 -10.65 -11.93
CA PHE A 159 10.86 -10.07 -13.26
C PHE A 159 11.36 -8.63 -13.23
N ASP A 160 12.65 -8.46 -13.35
CA ASP A 160 13.32 -7.17 -13.49
C ASP A 160 14.49 -7.31 -14.49
N PRO A 161 14.26 -7.01 -15.79
CA PRO A 161 15.30 -7.14 -16.81
C PRO A 161 16.55 -6.29 -16.56
N THR A 162 16.52 -5.39 -15.59
CA THR A 162 17.68 -4.55 -15.21
C THR A 162 18.46 -5.09 -14.03
N SER A 163 17.95 -6.14 -13.37
CA SER A 163 18.56 -6.78 -12.19
C SER A 163 19.32 -8.05 -12.57
N ASP A 164 20.45 -8.28 -11.90
CA ASP A 164 21.20 -9.54 -12.00
C ASP A 164 20.39 -10.74 -11.44
N ASP A 165 19.38 -10.49 -10.63
CA ASP A 165 18.49 -11.50 -10.05
C ASP A 165 17.28 -11.82 -10.94
N ASP A 166 17.18 -11.26 -12.16
CA ASP A 166 16.05 -11.53 -13.07
C ASP A 166 15.96 -13.01 -13.43
N GLY A 167 14.75 -13.56 -13.27
CA GLY A 167 14.48 -14.95 -13.64
C GLY A 167 14.02 -15.82 -12.46
N VAL A 168 14.43 -17.10 -12.50
CA VAL A 168 14.09 -18.09 -11.47
C VAL A 168 15.35 -18.44 -10.69
N THR A 169 15.33 -18.15 -9.40
CA THR A 169 16.45 -18.46 -8.51
C THR A 169 16.11 -19.66 -7.63
N ILE A 170 17.03 -20.60 -7.56
CA ILE A 170 16.93 -21.80 -6.71
C ILE A 170 17.93 -21.65 -5.57
N LYS A 171 17.46 -21.75 -4.33
CA LYS A 171 18.33 -21.76 -3.15
C LYS A 171 18.74 -23.18 -2.82
N VAL A 172 20.00 -23.51 -3.04
CA VAL A 172 20.56 -24.84 -2.73
C VAL A 172 21.34 -24.74 -1.42
N PRO A 173 20.99 -25.52 -0.37
CA PRO A 173 21.79 -25.56 0.86
C PRO A 173 23.16 -26.21 0.57
N LEU A 174 24.22 -25.60 1.13
CA LEU A 174 25.60 -26.09 0.95
C LEU A 174 25.88 -27.41 1.69
N VAL A 175 24.97 -27.81 2.58
CA VAL A 175 25.06 -29.07 3.34
C VAL A 175 23.86 -29.93 2.95
N ALA A 176 24.10 -30.82 2.01
CA ALA A 176 23.15 -31.86 1.59
C ALA A 176 23.87 -33.21 1.65
#